data_c79376091fd54d7a633e7153a380224e
#
_entry.id   c79376091fd54d7a633e7153a380224e
#
_cell.length_a   1.000
_cell.length_b   1.000
_cell.length_c   1.000
_cell.angle_alpha   90.00
_cell.angle_beta   90.00
_cell.angle_gamma   90.00
#
_symmetry.space_group_name_H-M   'P 1'
#
loop_
_entity.id
_entity.type
_entity.pdbx_description
1 polymer ?
#
loop_
_entity_poly.entity_id
_entity_poly.type
_entity_poly.pdbx_seq_one_letter_code
_entity_poly.pdbx_strand_id
1 'polypeptide(L)'
;MISSPAYGGEEIIRFSSGTTLFVEENDVMKESPRFLKLVMLAMMVAIGVVISPILRIEGMCPMAHLINIVCAVFLGPGYAFACAFTIGILRMTLMGIPPLALTGAIFGAALSGILYRLSGGKLIFAVIGEIIGTGIIGALVSYPVMTLLVGKQGIGWAFYIPLFLGGTLIGGSIAFLFLSALAKTGMLTSIQKQLGAKVYDKSHKSNIRNV
;
A
#
# COMPACT_ATOMS: atom_id res chain seq x y z
N MET A 1 28.45 -45.38 7.52
CA MET A 1 27.21 -44.67 7.77
C MET A 1 26.91 -44.71 9.24
N ILE A 2 27.21 -43.67 9.98
CA ILE A 2 26.81 -43.54 11.39
C ILE A 2 26.26 -42.14 11.53
N SER A 3 24.95 -42.05 11.65
CA SER A 3 24.25 -40.80 11.94
C SER A 3 24.20 -40.61 13.44
N SER A 4 24.87 -39.59 13.92
CA SER A 4 24.70 -39.09 15.30
C SER A 4 23.72 -37.94 15.27
N PRO A 5 22.66 -37.90 16.09
CA PRO A 5 21.74 -36.78 16.13
C PRO A 5 22.42 -35.65 16.91
N ALA A 6 22.78 -34.59 16.20
CA ALA A 6 23.16 -33.33 16.83
C ALA A 6 21.89 -32.56 17.21
N TYR A 7 21.79 -32.17 18.46
CA TYR A 7 20.79 -31.25 19.00
C TYR A 7 21.03 -29.86 18.40
N GLY A 8 20.02 -29.34 17.70
CA GLY A 8 19.99 -27.96 17.16
C GLY A 8 20.22 -27.92 15.64
N GLY A 9 19.19 -27.87 14.88
CA GLY A 9 18.92 -27.45 13.49
C GLY A 9 20.08 -27.20 12.50
N GLU A 10 21.18 -27.96 12.53
CA GLU A 10 22.30 -27.87 11.58
C GLU A 10 22.33 -29.14 10.72
N GLU A 11 22.01 -29.06 9.48
CA GLU A 11 22.21 -30.16 8.53
C GLU A 11 23.61 -30.07 7.94
N ILE A 12 24.46 -31.05 8.29
CA ILE A 12 25.85 -31.15 7.82
C ILE A 12 25.85 -31.94 6.50
N ILE A 13 26.03 -31.27 5.37
CA ILE A 13 26.25 -31.93 4.08
C ILE A 13 27.78 -32.13 3.90
N ARG A 14 28.23 -33.38 3.98
CA ARG A 14 29.63 -33.74 3.69
C ARG A 14 29.83 -34.02 2.22
N PHE A 15 30.58 -33.16 1.56
CA PHE A 15 31.06 -33.44 0.19
C PHE A 15 32.40 -34.23 0.24
N SER A 16 32.62 -35.09 -0.79
CA SER A 16 33.76 -36.00 -0.94
C SER A 16 35.16 -35.33 -0.98
N SER A 17 35.23 -34.00 -0.94
CA SER A 17 36.50 -33.24 -1.02
C SER A 17 36.96 -32.64 0.33
N GLY A 18 36.40 -33.05 1.45
CA GLY A 18 36.88 -32.63 2.78
C GLY A 18 36.56 -31.17 3.18
N THR A 19 35.82 -30.43 2.35
CA THR A 19 35.39 -29.07 2.67
C THR A 19 34.00 -29.12 3.29
N THR A 20 33.89 -28.80 4.55
CA THR A 20 32.59 -28.62 5.26
C THR A 20 32.12 -27.20 5.03
N LEU A 21 31.07 -27.03 4.23
CA LEU A 21 30.33 -25.79 4.18
C LEU A 21 29.21 -25.89 5.21
N PHE A 22 29.31 -25.11 6.26
CA PHE A 22 28.20 -24.88 7.19
C PHE A 22 27.23 -23.94 6.49
N VAL A 23 26.17 -24.49 5.95
CA VAL A 23 25.03 -23.67 5.51
C VAL A 23 24.14 -23.51 6.72
N GLU A 24 24.21 -22.35 7.34
CA GLU A 24 23.30 -21.99 8.43
C GLU A 24 21.90 -21.87 7.81
N GLU A 25 21.02 -22.83 8.13
CA GLU A 25 19.64 -22.92 7.61
C GLU A 25 18.86 -21.62 7.84
N ASN A 26 19.30 -20.82 8.81
CA ASN A 26 18.75 -19.48 9.10
C ASN A 26 19.07 -18.42 8.04
N ASP A 27 20.11 -18.60 7.22
CA ASP A 27 20.47 -17.62 6.18
C ASP A 27 19.72 -17.85 4.85
N VAL A 28 19.27 -19.09 4.59
CA VAL A 28 18.56 -19.43 3.35
C VAL A 28 17.13 -18.91 3.34
N MET A 29 16.51 -18.68 4.51
CA MET A 29 15.11 -18.23 4.63
C MET A 29 14.95 -16.79 5.12
N LYS A 30 16.01 -16.01 5.22
CA LYS A 30 15.91 -14.58 5.49
C LYS A 30 15.57 -13.84 4.20
N GLU A 31 14.32 -13.95 3.79
CA GLU A 31 13.82 -13.17 2.64
C GLU A 31 14.14 -11.70 2.84
N SER A 32 14.83 -11.11 1.85
CA SER A 32 15.21 -9.71 1.97
C SER A 32 13.95 -8.85 2.14
N PRO A 33 13.95 -7.85 3.03
CA PRO A 33 12.79 -6.96 3.22
C PRO A 33 12.31 -6.29 1.92
N ARG A 34 13.20 -6.18 0.92
CA ARG A 34 12.86 -5.67 -0.40
C ARG A 34 12.00 -6.64 -1.20
N PHE A 35 12.33 -7.93 -1.15
CA PHE A 35 11.56 -8.98 -1.81
C PHE A 35 10.14 -9.07 -1.22
N LEU A 36 10.01 -9.07 0.10
CA LEU A 36 8.71 -9.07 0.77
C LEU A 36 7.86 -7.86 0.40
N LYS A 37 8.48 -6.67 0.28
CA LYS A 37 7.76 -5.47 -0.20
C LYS A 37 7.25 -5.62 -1.62
N LEU A 38 8.04 -6.23 -2.52
CA LEU A 38 7.61 -6.46 -3.90
C LEU A 38 6.47 -7.47 -3.98
N VAL A 39 6.54 -8.55 -3.21
CA VAL A 39 5.45 -9.54 -3.11
C VAL A 39 4.17 -8.88 -2.57
N MET A 40 4.28 -8.12 -1.49
CA MET A 40 3.13 -7.38 -0.94
C MET A 40 2.58 -6.37 -1.95
N LEU A 41 3.45 -5.65 -2.68
CA LEU A 41 3.02 -4.73 -3.73
C LEU A 41 2.23 -5.46 -4.82
N ALA A 42 2.74 -6.59 -5.31
CA ALA A 42 2.05 -7.40 -6.32
C ALA A 42 0.68 -7.90 -5.84
N MET A 43 0.59 -8.35 -4.58
CA MET A 43 -0.68 -8.74 -3.97
C MET A 43 -1.65 -7.55 -3.87
N MET A 44 -1.18 -6.38 -3.44
CA MET A 44 -2.01 -5.17 -3.36
C MET A 44 -2.50 -4.73 -4.74
N VAL A 45 -1.67 -4.84 -5.78
CA VAL A 45 -2.06 -4.56 -7.17
C VAL A 45 -3.14 -5.53 -7.63
N ALA A 46 -2.94 -6.84 -7.43
CA ALA A 46 -3.90 -7.86 -7.83
C ALA A 46 -5.27 -7.66 -7.14
N ILE A 47 -5.26 -7.51 -5.81
CA ILE A 47 -6.47 -7.23 -5.04
C ILE A 47 -7.10 -5.92 -5.51
N GLY A 48 -6.30 -4.86 -5.71
CA GLY A 48 -6.77 -3.55 -6.12
C GLY A 48 -7.47 -3.57 -7.48
N VAL A 49 -6.95 -4.31 -8.45
CA VAL A 49 -7.60 -4.48 -9.76
C VAL A 49 -8.95 -5.20 -9.61
N VAL A 50 -8.99 -6.27 -8.81
CA VAL A 50 -10.20 -7.10 -8.65
C VAL A 50 -11.30 -6.36 -7.86
N ILE A 51 -10.96 -5.67 -6.77
CA ILE A 51 -11.97 -5.04 -5.91
C ILE A 51 -12.37 -3.62 -6.36
N SER A 52 -11.54 -2.94 -7.16
CA SER A 52 -11.84 -1.59 -7.64
C SER A 52 -13.19 -1.44 -8.35
N PRO A 53 -13.68 -2.40 -9.15
CA PRO A 53 -15.01 -2.31 -9.75
C PRO A 53 -16.16 -2.39 -8.75
N ILE A 54 -15.91 -2.93 -7.56
CA ILE A 54 -16.93 -3.06 -6.52
C ILE A 54 -17.32 -1.66 -6.02
N LEU A 55 -18.60 -1.37 -5.96
CA LEU A 55 -19.18 -0.06 -5.62
C LEU A 55 -18.74 1.09 -6.56
N ARG A 56 -18.36 0.76 -7.81
CA ARG A 56 -17.98 1.76 -8.78
C ARG A 56 -19.20 2.47 -9.34
N ILE A 57 -19.18 3.80 -9.23
CA ILE A 57 -20.03 4.72 -9.98
C ILE A 57 -19.11 5.53 -10.89
N GLU A 58 -19.56 6.03 -12.03
CA GLU A 58 -18.73 6.83 -12.94
C GLU A 58 -18.08 8.01 -12.17
N GLY A 59 -16.76 8.07 -12.19
CA GLY A 59 -15.97 9.08 -11.46
C GLY A 59 -15.79 8.79 -9.95
N MET A 60 -16.38 7.73 -9.40
CA MET A 60 -16.24 7.38 -7.97
C MET A 60 -15.85 5.90 -7.82
N CYS A 61 -14.76 5.61 -7.12
CA CYS A 61 -14.23 4.26 -6.94
C CYS A 61 -13.72 4.03 -5.51
N PRO A 62 -14.62 3.89 -4.50
CA PRO A 62 -14.25 3.83 -3.09
C PRO A 62 -13.22 2.76 -2.76
N MET A 63 -13.31 1.58 -3.37
CA MET A 63 -12.40 0.46 -3.09
C MET A 63 -10.96 0.74 -3.56
N ALA A 64 -10.76 1.54 -4.60
CA ALA A 64 -9.43 1.95 -5.03
C ALA A 64 -8.74 2.84 -3.96
N HIS A 65 -9.49 3.74 -3.33
CA HIS A 65 -8.99 4.61 -2.27
C HIS A 65 -8.64 3.84 -1.00
N LEU A 66 -9.41 2.79 -0.67
CA LEU A 66 -9.06 1.83 0.37
C LEU A 66 -7.66 1.24 0.14
N ILE A 67 -7.40 0.70 -1.06
CA ILE A 67 -6.11 0.09 -1.40
C ILE A 67 -4.98 1.12 -1.35
N ASN A 68 -5.18 2.33 -1.86
CA ASN A 68 -4.19 3.40 -1.81
C ASN A 68 -3.72 3.67 -0.38
N ILE A 69 -4.67 3.85 0.56
CA ILE A 69 -4.38 4.13 1.96
C ILE A 69 -3.69 2.94 2.63
N VAL A 70 -4.18 1.72 2.42
CA VAL A 70 -3.60 0.50 3.01
C VAL A 70 -2.17 0.31 2.51
N CYS A 71 -1.94 0.43 1.21
CA CYS A 71 -0.61 0.34 0.61
C CYS A 71 0.33 1.44 1.14
N ALA A 72 -0.17 2.68 1.29
CA ALA A 72 0.58 3.80 1.83
C ALA A 72 1.05 3.58 3.27
N VAL A 73 0.20 2.98 4.10
CA VAL A 73 0.50 2.66 5.50
C VAL A 73 1.47 1.48 5.64
N PHE A 74 1.32 0.44 4.81
CA PHE A 74 2.17 -0.75 4.88
C PHE A 74 3.55 -0.54 4.24
N LEU A 75 3.58 0.02 3.04
CA LEU A 75 4.78 0.08 2.21
C LEU A 75 5.39 1.47 2.12
N GLY A 76 4.59 2.49 2.40
CA GLY A 76 5.00 3.90 2.33
C GLY A 76 4.73 4.54 0.96
N PRO A 77 5.06 5.87 0.81
CA PRO A 77 4.58 6.70 -0.30
C PRO A 77 5.05 6.24 -1.68
N GLY A 78 6.31 5.82 -1.83
CA GLY A 78 6.85 5.40 -3.12
C GLY A 78 6.19 4.13 -3.66
N TYR A 79 6.00 3.13 -2.80
CA TYR A 79 5.30 1.90 -3.19
C TYR A 79 3.79 2.12 -3.38
N ALA A 80 3.17 3.00 -2.59
CA ALA A 80 1.77 3.37 -2.78
C ALA A 80 1.54 4.06 -4.13
N PHE A 81 2.42 4.99 -4.50
CA PHE A 81 2.41 5.60 -5.83
C PHE A 81 2.54 4.54 -6.94
N ALA A 82 3.53 3.64 -6.84
CA ALA A 82 3.74 2.57 -7.81
C ALA A 82 2.51 1.62 -7.89
N CYS A 83 1.92 1.28 -6.74
CA CYS A 83 0.70 0.48 -6.67
C CYS A 83 -0.46 1.14 -7.41
N ALA A 84 -0.76 2.39 -7.07
CA ALA A 84 -1.85 3.17 -7.68
C ALA A 84 -1.63 3.36 -9.20
N PHE A 85 -0.39 3.62 -9.61
CA PHE A 85 -0.01 3.75 -11.01
C PHE A 85 -0.26 2.43 -11.77
N THR A 86 0.24 1.31 -11.25
CA THR A 86 0.08 -0.01 -11.87
C THR A 86 -1.39 -0.42 -11.94
N ILE A 87 -2.16 -0.24 -10.86
CA ILE A 87 -3.60 -0.50 -10.85
C ILE A 87 -4.31 0.37 -11.90
N GLY A 88 -3.96 1.67 -11.98
CA GLY A 88 -4.52 2.60 -12.95
C GLY A 88 -4.30 2.13 -14.39
N ILE A 89 -3.07 1.77 -14.75
CA ILE A 89 -2.72 1.25 -16.08
C ILE A 89 -3.47 -0.06 -16.38
N LEU A 90 -3.45 -1.02 -15.46
CA LEU A 90 -4.16 -2.30 -15.66
C LEU A 90 -5.66 -2.11 -15.84
N ARG A 91 -6.26 -1.20 -15.11
CA ARG A 91 -7.69 -0.89 -15.26
C ARG A 91 -7.99 -0.19 -16.59
N MET A 92 -7.12 0.68 -17.06
CA MET A 92 -7.27 1.33 -18.37
C MET A 92 -7.16 0.30 -19.50
N THR A 93 -6.16 -0.60 -19.44
CA THR A 93 -5.88 -1.57 -20.52
C THR A 93 -6.84 -2.76 -20.50
N LEU A 94 -7.14 -3.33 -19.33
CA LEU A 94 -7.96 -4.54 -19.20
C LEU A 94 -9.46 -4.24 -19.14
N MET A 95 -9.85 -3.09 -18.58
CA MET A 95 -11.26 -2.77 -18.32
C MET A 95 -11.78 -1.59 -19.16
N GLY A 96 -10.94 -1.00 -20.03
CA GLY A 96 -11.33 0.15 -20.87
C GLY A 96 -11.72 1.38 -20.06
N ILE A 97 -11.20 1.53 -18.83
CA ILE A 97 -11.53 2.66 -17.96
C ILE A 97 -10.79 3.90 -18.46
N PRO A 98 -11.43 5.07 -18.52
CA PRO A 98 -10.77 6.31 -18.92
C PRO A 98 -9.54 6.65 -18.05
N PRO A 99 -8.61 7.51 -18.54
CA PRO A 99 -7.42 7.97 -17.80
C PRO A 99 -7.71 8.59 -16.43
N LEU A 100 -8.96 8.89 -16.15
CA LEU A 100 -9.49 9.29 -14.84
C LEU A 100 -9.08 8.34 -13.71
N ALA A 101 -8.95 7.04 -14.01
CA ALA A 101 -8.51 6.03 -13.04
C ALA A 101 -7.07 6.26 -12.57
N LEU A 102 -6.22 6.78 -13.44
CA LEU A 102 -4.82 7.07 -13.14
C LEU A 102 -4.67 8.41 -12.43
N THR A 103 -5.21 9.48 -13.04
CA THR A 103 -5.08 10.84 -12.51
C THR A 103 -5.71 11.00 -11.12
N GLY A 104 -6.80 10.28 -10.86
CA GLY A 104 -7.44 10.28 -9.55
C GLY A 104 -6.64 9.56 -8.46
N ALA A 105 -5.92 8.49 -8.77
CA ALA A 105 -5.35 7.61 -7.74
C ALA A 105 -3.93 7.97 -7.29
N ILE A 106 -3.07 8.40 -8.21
CA ILE A 106 -1.62 8.53 -7.95
C ILE A 106 -1.27 9.60 -6.92
N PHE A 107 -1.94 10.75 -6.98
CA PHE A 107 -1.69 11.86 -6.05
C PHE A 107 -2.16 11.51 -4.63
N GLY A 108 -3.31 10.86 -4.51
CA GLY A 108 -3.85 10.42 -3.23
C GLY A 108 -2.95 9.40 -2.56
N ALA A 109 -2.56 8.35 -3.28
CA ALA A 109 -1.69 7.32 -2.76
C ALA A 109 -0.34 7.87 -2.26
N ALA A 110 0.27 8.79 -3.03
CA ALA A 110 1.53 9.43 -2.63
C ALA A 110 1.34 10.31 -1.39
N LEU A 111 0.36 11.22 -1.39
CA LEU A 111 0.09 12.12 -0.26
C LEU A 111 -0.33 11.36 0.99
N SER A 112 -1.14 10.33 0.86
CA SER A 112 -1.51 9.44 1.96
C SER A 112 -0.26 8.92 2.70
N GLY A 113 0.71 8.39 1.96
CA GLY A 113 1.95 7.88 2.53
C GLY A 113 2.86 8.97 3.10
N ILE A 114 2.94 10.13 2.46
CA ILE A 114 3.73 11.27 2.92
C ILE A 114 3.16 11.80 4.24
N LEU A 115 1.87 12.12 4.30
CA LEU A 115 1.24 12.66 5.51
C LEU A 115 1.22 11.63 6.65
N TYR A 116 1.04 10.34 6.36
CA TYR A 116 1.20 9.28 7.35
C TYR A 116 2.58 9.30 8.01
N ARG A 117 3.64 9.43 7.21
CA ARG A 117 5.02 9.50 7.72
C ARG A 117 5.29 10.78 8.49
N LEU A 118 4.87 11.92 7.99
CA LEU A 118 5.08 13.23 8.64
C LEU A 118 4.32 13.33 9.97
N SER A 119 3.15 12.72 10.08
CA SER A 119 2.35 12.72 11.31
C SER A 119 2.84 11.76 12.39
N GLY A 120 3.94 11.04 12.15
CA GLY A 120 4.42 10.02 13.08
C GLY A 120 3.50 8.80 13.17
N GLY A 121 2.91 8.36 12.04
CA GLY A 121 2.13 7.14 11.95
C GLY A 121 0.66 7.26 12.38
N LYS A 122 0.10 8.45 12.38
CA LYS A 122 -1.33 8.66 12.68
C LYS A 122 -2.16 8.30 11.45
N LEU A 123 -3.02 7.30 11.54
CA LEU A 123 -3.85 6.80 10.43
C LEU A 123 -4.77 7.86 9.83
N ILE A 124 -5.29 8.77 10.64
CA ILE A 124 -6.16 9.85 10.14
C ILE A 124 -5.46 10.74 9.11
N PHE A 125 -4.14 10.95 9.23
CA PHE A 125 -3.38 11.75 8.26
C PHE A 125 -3.14 11.01 6.94
N ALA A 126 -3.15 9.67 6.95
CA ALA A 126 -3.18 8.90 5.71
C ALA A 126 -4.48 9.12 4.95
N VAL A 127 -5.61 9.12 5.65
CA VAL A 127 -6.93 9.39 5.06
C VAL A 127 -7.03 10.83 4.54
N ILE A 128 -6.56 11.82 5.32
CA ILE A 128 -6.53 13.23 4.89
C ILE A 128 -5.66 13.38 3.63
N GLY A 129 -4.52 12.69 3.56
CA GLY A 129 -3.66 12.67 2.39
C GLY A 129 -4.36 12.17 1.14
N GLU A 130 -5.14 11.09 1.26
CA GLU A 130 -5.95 10.56 0.16
C GLU A 130 -7.04 11.54 -0.26
N ILE A 131 -7.76 12.15 0.70
CA ILE A 131 -8.81 13.12 0.41
C ILE A 131 -8.26 14.34 -0.34
N ILE A 132 -7.15 14.91 0.11
CA ILE A 132 -6.53 16.07 -0.54
C ILE A 132 -5.94 15.65 -1.88
N GLY A 133 -5.17 14.56 -1.92
CA GLY A 133 -4.45 14.11 -3.12
C GLY A 133 -5.40 13.69 -4.24
N THR A 134 -6.35 12.84 -3.95
CA THR A 134 -7.33 12.39 -4.96
C THR A 134 -8.49 13.35 -5.07
N GLY A 135 -9.12 13.71 -3.94
CA GLY A 135 -10.37 14.47 -3.94
C GLY A 135 -10.22 15.89 -4.48
N ILE A 136 -9.05 16.51 -4.34
CA ILE A 136 -8.80 17.87 -4.83
C ILE A 136 -7.80 17.85 -5.98
N ILE A 137 -6.55 17.45 -5.75
CA ILE A 137 -5.49 17.55 -6.77
C ILE A 137 -5.80 16.62 -7.96
N GLY A 138 -6.10 15.36 -7.70
CA GLY A 138 -6.44 14.39 -8.74
C GLY A 138 -7.68 14.79 -9.52
N ALA A 139 -8.70 15.34 -8.85
CA ALA A 139 -9.93 15.82 -9.50
C ALA A 139 -9.65 17.00 -10.46
N LEU A 140 -8.83 17.96 -10.02
CA LEU A 140 -8.44 19.11 -10.86
C LEU A 140 -7.58 18.67 -12.06
N VAL A 141 -6.62 17.77 -11.86
CA VAL A 141 -5.79 17.23 -12.95
C VAL A 141 -6.61 16.37 -13.91
N SER A 142 -7.65 15.72 -13.43
CA SER A 142 -8.53 14.91 -14.28
C SER A 142 -9.32 15.74 -15.30
N TYR A 143 -9.64 16.99 -15.00
CA TYR A 143 -10.35 17.86 -15.92
C TYR A 143 -9.62 18.05 -17.27
N PRO A 144 -8.39 18.59 -17.32
CA PRO A 144 -7.68 18.74 -18.60
C PRO A 144 -7.40 17.40 -19.29
N VAL A 145 -7.12 16.33 -18.54
CA VAL A 145 -6.89 15.01 -19.12
C VAL A 145 -8.14 14.48 -19.82
N MET A 146 -9.31 14.61 -19.21
CA MET A 146 -10.57 14.15 -19.79
C MET A 146 -11.05 15.02 -20.95
N THR A 147 -10.82 16.33 -20.91
CA THR A 147 -11.22 17.24 -21.98
C THR A 147 -10.28 17.17 -23.17
N LEU A 148 -8.96 17.14 -22.97
CA LEU A 148 -7.97 17.19 -24.05
C LEU A 148 -7.65 15.81 -24.65
N LEU A 149 -7.56 14.75 -23.82
CA LEU A 149 -7.20 13.41 -24.30
C LEU A 149 -8.41 12.56 -24.67
N VAL A 150 -9.52 12.71 -23.95
CA VAL A 150 -10.73 11.90 -24.18
C VAL A 150 -11.79 12.66 -24.97
N GLY A 151 -11.64 13.98 -25.11
CA GLY A 151 -12.59 14.83 -25.84
C GLY A 151 -13.93 15.04 -25.11
N LYS A 152 -13.96 14.85 -23.78
CA LYS A 152 -15.20 15.03 -22.99
C LYS A 152 -15.53 16.52 -22.90
N GLN A 153 -16.62 16.92 -23.56
CA GLN A 153 -17.08 18.31 -23.57
C GLN A 153 -18.22 18.53 -22.56
N GLY A 154 -18.48 19.81 -22.25
CA GLY A 154 -19.61 20.21 -21.40
C GLY A 154 -19.40 19.99 -19.90
N ILE A 155 -18.19 19.68 -19.46
CA ILE A 155 -17.84 19.55 -18.02
C ILE A 155 -17.07 20.78 -17.53
N GLY A 156 -17.37 21.25 -16.31
CA GLY A 156 -16.63 22.32 -15.67
C GLY A 156 -15.35 21.78 -14.97
N TRP A 157 -14.41 22.67 -14.67
CA TRP A 157 -13.14 22.32 -14.01
C TRP A 157 -13.31 21.65 -12.64
N ALA A 158 -14.39 21.92 -11.94
CA ALA A 158 -14.70 21.34 -10.63
C ALA A 158 -15.59 20.09 -10.69
N PHE A 159 -15.96 19.61 -11.90
CA PHE A 159 -16.90 18.51 -12.09
C PHE A 159 -16.53 17.24 -11.32
N TYR A 160 -15.25 16.89 -11.30
CA TYR A 160 -14.77 15.67 -10.65
C TYR A 160 -14.59 15.80 -9.15
N ILE A 161 -14.55 17.00 -8.58
CA ILE A 161 -14.30 17.23 -7.14
C ILE A 161 -15.35 16.51 -6.27
N PRO A 162 -16.67 16.71 -6.43
CA PRO A 162 -17.66 16.05 -5.57
C PRO A 162 -17.63 14.51 -5.71
N LEU A 163 -17.39 14.02 -6.92
CA LEU A 163 -17.31 12.59 -7.20
C LEU A 163 -16.09 11.95 -6.51
N PHE A 164 -14.93 12.57 -6.63
CA PHE A 164 -13.70 12.07 -6.01
C PHE A 164 -13.72 12.22 -4.49
N LEU A 165 -14.26 13.33 -3.97
CA LEU A 165 -14.46 13.49 -2.53
C LEU A 165 -15.41 12.42 -1.97
N GLY A 166 -16.52 12.13 -2.64
CA GLY A 166 -17.43 11.05 -2.24
C GLY A 166 -16.72 9.69 -2.18
N GLY A 167 -15.95 9.36 -3.22
CA GLY A 167 -15.17 8.13 -3.29
C GLY A 167 -14.11 8.02 -2.19
N THR A 168 -13.35 9.11 -1.96
CA THR A 168 -12.28 9.13 -0.95
C THR A 168 -12.83 9.12 0.48
N LEU A 169 -13.98 9.76 0.73
CA LEU A 169 -14.62 9.73 2.04
C LEU A 169 -15.12 8.31 2.38
N ILE A 170 -15.79 7.63 1.45
CA ILE A 170 -16.28 6.27 1.66
C ILE A 170 -15.08 5.31 1.79
N GLY A 171 -14.18 5.27 0.83
CA GLY A 171 -13.02 4.39 0.83
C GLY A 171 -12.05 4.68 1.99
N GLY A 172 -11.86 5.96 2.32
CA GLY A 172 -11.05 6.40 3.44
C GLY A 172 -11.62 5.99 4.80
N SER A 173 -12.94 6.07 4.96
CA SER A 173 -13.62 5.60 6.19
C SER A 173 -13.45 4.10 6.37
N ILE A 174 -13.63 3.31 5.33
CA ILE A 174 -13.42 1.86 5.35
C ILE A 174 -11.96 1.54 5.66
N ALA A 175 -11.02 2.23 5.01
CA ALA A 175 -9.58 2.07 5.26
C ALA A 175 -9.21 2.41 6.71
N PHE A 176 -9.76 3.50 7.25
CA PHE A 176 -9.51 3.92 8.62
C PHE A 176 -10.00 2.88 9.63
N LEU A 177 -11.22 2.35 9.46
CA LEU A 177 -11.77 1.30 10.31
C LEU A 177 -10.94 0.02 10.24
N PHE A 178 -10.60 -0.43 9.03
CA PHE A 178 -9.77 -1.61 8.80
C PHE A 178 -8.38 -1.49 9.45
N LEU A 179 -7.67 -0.40 9.16
CA LEU A 179 -6.33 -0.18 9.71
C LEU A 179 -6.34 0.06 11.23
N SER A 180 -7.40 0.68 11.75
CA SER A 180 -7.57 0.86 13.20
C SER A 180 -7.80 -0.48 13.90
N ALA A 181 -8.55 -1.40 13.29
CA ALA A 181 -8.70 -2.76 13.80
C ALA A 181 -7.36 -3.51 13.81
N LEU A 182 -6.59 -3.45 12.71
CA LEU A 182 -5.25 -4.04 12.65
C LEU A 182 -4.27 -3.43 13.68
N ALA A 183 -4.38 -2.12 13.92
CA ALA A 183 -3.54 -1.44 14.90
C ALA A 183 -3.86 -1.88 16.33
N LYS A 184 -5.14 -2.09 16.66
CA LYS A 184 -5.57 -2.57 17.98
C LYS A 184 -5.10 -3.99 18.27
N THR A 185 -5.05 -4.86 17.27
CA THR A 185 -4.58 -6.26 17.41
C THR A 185 -3.04 -6.39 17.39
N GLY A 186 -2.32 -5.29 17.15
CA GLY A 186 -0.86 -5.33 16.97
C GLY A 186 -0.39 -5.87 15.61
N MET A 187 -1.30 -6.38 14.78
CA MET A 187 -0.96 -6.93 13.47
C MET A 187 -0.35 -5.88 12.54
N LEU A 188 -0.82 -4.62 12.60
CA LEU A 188 -0.25 -3.54 11.81
C LEU A 188 1.25 -3.39 12.05
N THR A 189 1.67 -3.35 13.31
CA THR A 189 3.08 -3.22 13.71
C THR A 189 3.90 -4.45 13.28
N SER A 190 3.32 -5.65 13.40
CA SER A 190 3.97 -6.90 12.97
C SER A 190 4.23 -6.92 11.47
N ILE A 191 3.22 -6.59 10.66
CA ILE A 191 3.34 -6.51 9.19
C ILE A 191 4.39 -5.46 8.79
N GLN A 192 4.36 -4.27 9.40
CA GLN A 192 5.33 -3.22 9.10
C GLN A 192 6.77 -3.63 9.46
N LYS A 193 6.97 -4.36 10.57
CA LYS A 193 8.28 -4.91 10.96
C LYS A 193 8.79 -5.93 9.94
N GLN A 194 7.96 -6.89 9.55
CA GLN A 194 8.34 -7.92 8.55
C GLN A 194 8.70 -7.29 7.20
N LEU A 195 7.95 -6.28 6.78
CA LEU A 195 8.23 -5.54 5.56
C LEU A 195 9.44 -4.59 5.68
N GLY A 196 10.08 -4.46 6.84
CA GLY A 196 11.12 -3.45 7.07
C GLY A 196 10.65 -2.04 6.77
N ALA A 197 9.36 -1.76 7.00
CA ALA A 197 8.78 -0.43 6.91
C ALA A 197 9.01 0.34 8.21
N LYS A 198 8.85 1.68 8.17
CA LYS A 198 9.00 2.49 9.38
C LYS A 198 7.83 2.21 10.33
N VAL A 199 8.14 1.66 11.49
CA VAL A 199 7.17 1.37 12.54
C VAL A 199 7.04 2.59 13.46
N TYR A 200 5.80 2.99 13.74
CA TYR A 200 5.47 4.07 14.66
C TYR A 200 4.82 3.49 15.92
N ASP A 201 5.62 2.80 16.76
CA ASP A 201 5.13 2.19 18.00
C ASP A 201 5.04 3.23 19.12
N LYS A 202 3.85 3.42 19.66
CA LYS A 202 3.62 4.29 20.82
C LYS A 202 3.92 3.61 22.16
N SER A 203 4.07 2.29 22.19
CA SER A 203 4.22 1.52 23.43
C SER A 203 5.56 1.77 24.13
N HIS A 204 6.59 2.16 23.38
CA HIS A 204 7.93 2.40 23.94
C HIS A 204 8.11 3.73 24.65
N LYS A 205 7.19 4.69 24.48
CA LYS A 205 7.25 5.99 25.17
C LYS A 205 6.71 5.98 26.61
N SER A 206 5.98 4.97 27.01
CA SER A 206 5.44 4.89 28.39
C SER A 206 6.46 4.36 29.40
N ASN A 207 7.47 3.58 28.97
CA ASN A 207 8.45 2.97 29.88
C ASN A 207 9.62 3.88 30.28
N ILE A 208 9.82 5.00 29.58
CA ILE A 208 10.93 5.94 29.90
C ILE A 208 10.48 7.03 30.91
N ARG A 209 9.20 7.12 31.21
CA ARG A 209 8.66 8.11 32.17
C ARG A 209 8.54 7.60 33.60
N ASN A 210 8.82 6.33 33.83
CA ASN A 210 8.69 5.67 35.14
C ASN A 210 10.02 5.12 35.68
N VAL A 211 11.16 5.71 35.27
CA VAL A 211 12.48 5.48 35.90
C VAL A 211 13.04 6.81 36.39
#